data_5e2ca177b505dde59b20d741db884d0a
#
_entry.id   5e2ca177b505dde59b20d741db884d0a
#
_cell.length_a   1.000
_cell.length_b   1.000
_cell.length_c   1.000
_cell.angle_alpha   90.00
_cell.angle_beta   90.00
_cell.angle_gamma   90.00
#
_symmetry.space_group_name_H-M   'P 1'
#
loop_
_entity.id
_entity.type
_entity.pdbx_description
1 polymer ?
#
loop_
_entity_poly.entity_id
_entity_poly.type
_entity_poly.pdbx_seq_one_letter_code
_entity_poly.pdbx_strand_id
1 'polypeptide(L)'
;YTVRNSIIFSPVYNMSESDIDNAISTISGYVSACMAGIDEGASDYDKAVHFYEYVIEHAEYEENSPHNQDMYSAVLGRTVCQGYAMMFKYLCDRAGISSPIVTGTTSDANHAWNMVYLDGAWCAVDCTYGDGDYLGKGISYSWFGVPLDVVKLTRTLDNEDMLPQEANVGDDYYYRNGLYFTSYDLKTLQGMTTSYNYITFKFSDRETYDTACHS
;
A
#
# COMPACT_ATOMS: atom_id res chain seq x y z
N TYR A 1 -0.20 48.60 20.89
CA TYR A 1 0.67 48.01 19.84
C TYR A 1 0.06 46.66 19.41
N THR A 2 -0.46 46.63 18.18
CA THR A 2 -0.93 45.37 17.58
C THR A 2 0.26 44.76 16.84
N VAL A 3 0.85 43.69 17.37
CA VAL A 3 1.84 42.90 16.66
C VAL A 3 1.09 42.04 15.65
N ARG A 4 1.23 42.32 14.37
CA ARG A 4 0.74 41.43 13.31
C ARG A 4 1.84 40.43 12.97
N ASN A 5 1.69 39.21 13.41
CA ASN A 5 2.52 38.11 12.92
C ASN A 5 2.00 37.70 11.54
N SER A 6 2.85 37.73 10.52
CA SER A 6 2.55 37.20 9.20
C SER A 6 3.46 36.00 8.91
N ILE A 7 2.88 34.95 8.37
CA ILE A 7 3.64 33.83 7.80
C ILE A 7 3.79 34.13 6.31
N ILE A 8 5.04 34.22 5.85
CA ILE A 8 5.33 34.39 4.43
C ILE A 8 5.68 33.03 3.87
N PHE A 9 4.86 32.53 2.96
CA PHE A 9 5.14 31.32 2.22
C PHE A 9 5.84 31.69 0.90
N SER A 10 7.05 31.18 0.71
CA SER A 10 7.83 31.36 -0.52
C SER A 10 8.10 30.00 -1.14
N PRO A 11 7.33 29.58 -2.15
CA PRO A 11 7.56 28.28 -2.80
C PRO A 11 8.89 28.30 -3.56
N VAL A 12 9.61 27.22 -3.48
CA VAL A 12 10.79 26.92 -4.31
C VAL A 12 10.41 25.82 -5.28
N TYR A 13 10.50 26.10 -6.56
CA TYR A 13 10.20 25.13 -7.61
C TYR A 13 11.48 24.42 -8.02
N ASN A 14 11.44 23.10 -8.08
CA ASN A 14 12.54 22.24 -8.54
C ASN A 14 12.36 21.77 -10.01
N MET A 15 11.29 22.21 -10.67
CA MET A 15 10.94 21.88 -12.05
C MET A 15 10.60 23.15 -12.82
N SER A 16 10.81 23.15 -14.14
CA SER A 16 10.31 24.21 -15.02
C SER A 16 8.78 24.13 -15.17
N GLU A 17 8.13 25.21 -15.63
CA GLU A 17 6.69 25.22 -15.89
C GLU A 17 6.28 24.14 -16.88
N SER A 18 7.04 23.96 -17.96
CA SER A 18 6.80 22.92 -18.97
C SER A 18 6.95 21.49 -18.40
N ASP A 19 7.90 21.29 -17.48
CA ASP A 19 8.08 19.98 -16.83
C ASP A 19 6.92 19.68 -15.86
N ILE A 20 6.41 20.70 -15.18
CA ILE A 20 5.23 20.59 -14.33
C ILE A 20 4.00 20.21 -15.16
N ASP A 21 3.76 20.86 -16.29
CA ASP A 21 2.64 20.54 -17.17
C ASP A 21 2.73 19.11 -17.72
N ASN A 22 3.93 18.68 -18.10
CA ASN A 22 4.19 17.32 -18.52
C ASN A 22 3.94 16.30 -17.38
N ALA A 23 4.40 16.60 -16.17
CA ALA A 23 4.18 15.74 -15.01
C ALA A 23 2.70 15.61 -14.68
N ILE A 24 1.94 16.73 -14.67
CA ILE A 24 0.49 16.73 -14.45
C ILE A 24 -0.21 15.88 -15.51
N SER A 25 0.15 16.04 -16.79
CA SER A 25 -0.43 15.24 -17.88
C SER A 25 -0.15 13.76 -17.72
N THR A 26 1.09 13.40 -17.37
CA THR A 26 1.51 12.00 -17.17
C THR A 26 0.80 11.37 -15.99
N ILE A 27 0.73 12.06 -14.85
CA ILE A 27 -0.03 11.62 -13.66
C ILE A 27 -1.51 11.45 -14.01
N SER A 28 -2.11 12.39 -14.75
CA SER A 28 -3.51 12.32 -15.15
C SER A 28 -3.79 11.10 -16.04
N GLY A 29 -2.88 10.78 -16.97
CA GLY A 29 -2.96 9.58 -17.80
C GLY A 29 -2.89 8.29 -16.99
N TYR A 30 -1.94 8.20 -16.07
CA TYR A 30 -1.78 7.06 -15.15
C TYR A 30 -3.05 6.82 -14.32
N VAL A 31 -3.54 7.89 -13.69
CA VAL A 31 -4.77 7.82 -12.87
C VAL A 31 -5.98 7.40 -13.70
N SER A 32 -6.13 7.96 -14.91
CA SER A 32 -7.24 7.62 -15.79
C SER A 32 -7.20 6.15 -16.21
N ALA A 33 -6.02 5.61 -16.48
CA ALA A 33 -5.84 4.20 -16.82
C ALA A 33 -6.17 3.28 -15.63
N CYS A 34 -5.67 3.63 -14.43
CA CYS A 34 -6.00 2.90 -13.20
C CYS A 34 -7.52 2.90 -12.94
N MET A 35 -8.15 4.06 -12.97
CA MET A 35 -9.59 4.19 -12.69
C MET A 35 -10.48 3.47 -13.72
N ALA A 36 -10.02 3.34 -14.96
CA ALA A 36 -10.74 2.62 -16.01
C ALA A 36 -10.76 1.09 -15.79
N GLY A 37 -9.86 0.55 -14.96
CA GLY A 37 -9.81 -0.86 -14.59
C GLY A 37 -10.75 -1.24 -13.44
N ILE A 38 -11.48 -0.28 -12.86
CA ILE A 38 -12.38 -0.53 -11.73
C ILE A 38 -13.75 -0.96 -12.26
N ASP A 39 -14.28 -2.07 -11.74
CA ASP A 39 -15.61 -2.56 -12.07
C ASP A 39 -16.70 -1.61 -11.56
N GLU A 40 -17.79 -1.50 -12.32
CA GLU A 40 -18.96 -0.72 -11.90
C GLU A 40 -19.56 -1.33 -10.63
N GLY A 41 -19.68 -0.52 -9.58
CA GLY A 41 -20.20 -0.98 -8.28
C GLY A 41 -19.18 -1.67 -7.37
N ALA A 42 -17.88 -1.64 -7.72
CA ALA A 42 -16.83 -2.14 -6.85
C ALA A 42 -16.89 -1.49 -5.45
N SER A 43 -16.73 -2.30 -4.41
CA SER A 43 -16.64 -1.82 -3.03
C SER A 43 -15.38 -0.96 -2.83
N ASP A 44 -15.31 -0.20 -1.74
CA ASP A 44 -14.10 0.56 -1.42
C ASP A 44 -12.90 -0.37 -1.13
N TYR A 45 -13.18 -1.56 -0.62
CA TYR A 45 -12.17 -2.61 -0.45
C TYR A 45 -11.62 -3.08 -1.82
N ASP A 46 -12.49 -3.43 -2.78
CA ASP A 46 -12.06 -3.90 -4.10
C ASP A 46 -11.30 -2.82 -4.87
N LYS A 47 -11.74 -1.55 -4.76
CA LYS A 47 -10.99 -0.41 -5.31
C LYS A 47 -9.61 -0.27 -4.68
N ALA A 48 -9.51 -0.39 -3.35
CA ALA A 48 -8.23 -0.29 -2.65
C ALA A 48 -7.28 -1.43 -3.03
N VAL A 49 -7.78 -2.67 -3.19
CA VAL A 49 -7.01 -3.81 -3.73
C VAL A 49 -6.49 -3.49 -5.12
N HIS A 50 -7.38 -3.03 -6.02
CA HIS A 50 -7.00 -2.65 -7.38
C HIS A 50 -5.93 -1.55 -7.40
N PHE A 51 -6.04 -0.52 -6.55
CA PHE A 51 -5.02 0.54 -6.45
C PHE A 51 -3.69 0.01 -5.94
N TYR A 52 -3.73 -0.89 -4.96
CA TYR A 52 -2.55 -1.54 -4.42
C TYR A 52 -1.80 -2.32 -5.49
N GLU A 53 -2.51 -3.18 -6.21
CA GLU A 53 -1.97 -3.97 -7.32
C GLU A 53 -1.42 -3.06 -8.43
N TYR A 54 -2.22 -2.07 -8.85
CA TYR A 54 -1.85 -1.16 -9.92
C TYR A 54 -0.57 -0.36 -9.61
N VAL A 55 -0.44 0.14 -8.38
CA VAL A 55 0.76 0.90 -7.97
C VAL A 55 1.99 0.00 -7.94
N ILE A 56 1.86 -1.23 -7.45
CA ILE A 56 2.97 -2.19 -7.39
C ILE A 56 3.39 -2.66 -8.79
N GLU A 57 2.43 -2.98 -9.65
CA GLU A 57 2.72 -3.45 -11.03
C GLU A 57 3.37 -2.40 -11.93
N HIS A 58 3.26 -1.11 -11.57
CA HIS A 58 3.74 0.01 -12.39
C HIS A 58 4.94 0.73 -11.80
N ALA A 59 5.49 0.28 -10.68
CA ALA A 59 6.66 0.89 -10.06
C ALA A 59 7.62 -0.18 -9.52
N GLU A 60 8.92 0.12 -9.57
CA GLU A 60 10.01 -0.65 -8.97
C GLU A 60 10.67 0.18 -7.87
N TYR A 61 11.12 -0.47 -6.79
CA TYR A 61 11.84 0.22 -5.72
C TYR A 61 13.24 0.62 -6.17
N GLU A 62 13.53 1.93 -6.25
CA GLU A 62 14.80 2.47 -6.73
C GLU A 62 15.22 3.74 -5.96
N GLU A 63 16.25 3.62 -5.12
CA GLU A 63 16.71 4.73 -4.28
C GLU A 63 17.40 5.87 -5.06
N ASN A 64 17.99 5.56 -6.20
CA ASN A 64 18.76 6.52 -7.00
C ASN A 64 17.96 7.13 -8.14
N SER A 65 16.66 6.89 -8.21
CA SER A 65 15.78 7.47 -9.22
C SER A 65 15.58 8.97 -9.00
N PRO A 66 15.53 9.79 -10.05
CA PRO A 66 15.10 11.18 -9.94
C PRO A 66 13.69 11.29 -9.36
N HIS A 67 13.45 12.29 -8.51
CA HIS A 67 12.15 12.52 -7.88
C HIS A 67 11.62 11.36 -7.02
N ASN A 68 12.50 10.45 -6.56
CA ASN A 68 12.12 9.23 -5.87
C ASN A 68 11.27 9.41 -4.60
N GLN A 69 11.17 10.63 -4.06
CA GLN A 69 10.39 10.98 -2.87
C GLN A 69 9.01 11.59 -3.19
N ASP A 70 8.61 11.64 -4.45
CA ASP A 70 7.33 12.22 -4.83
C ASP A 70 6.45 11.24 -5.65
N MET A 71 5.17 11.58 -5.79
CA MET A 71 4.19 10.78 -6.52
C MET A 71 4.57 10.60 -8.01
N TYR A 72 5.25 11.58 -8.60
CA TYR A 72 5.62 11.53 -10.01
C TYR A 72 6.62 10.41 -10.30
N SER A 73 7.51 10.12 -9.35
CA SER A 73 8.45 8.99 -9.48
C SER A 73 7.76 7.64 -9.61
N ALA A 74 6.66 7.42 -8.85
CA ALA A 74 5.88 6.19 -8.98
C ALA A 74 5.25 6.05 -10.38
N VAL A 75 4.78 7.17 -10.95
CA VAL A 75 4.24 7.20 -12.32
C VAL A 75 5.33 6.97 -13.38
N LEU A 76 6.56 7.39 -13.11
CA LEU A 76 7.73 7.12 -13.94
C LEU A 76 8.27 5.69 -13.80
N GLY A 77 7.71 4.90 -12.89
CA GLY A 77 8.01 3.50 -12.70
C GLY A 77 9.18 3.19 -11.77
N ARG A 78 9.76 4.20 -11.08
CA ARG A 78 10.87 3.99 -10.14
C ARG A 78 10.79 4.95 -8.97
N THR A 79 10.58 4.42 -7.77
CA THR A 79 10.33 5.23 -6.59
C THR A 79 10.82 4.56 -5.30
N VAL A 80 10.71 5.25 -4.17
CA VAL A 80 10.88 4.70 -2.82
C VAL A 80 9.55 4.71 -2.07
N CYS A 81 9.53 4.26 -0.82
CA CYS A 81 8.34 4.12 0.01
C CYS A 81 7.42 5.37 -0.01
N GLN A 82 8.00 6.57 0.02
CA GLN A 82 7.24 7.82 -0.01
C GLN A 82 6.42 7.97 -1.30
N GLY A 83 6.99 7.66 -2.46
CA GLY A 83 6.26 7.76 -3.74
C GLY A 83 5.18 6.70 -3.89
N TYR A 84 5.44 5.45 -3.45
CA TYR A 84 4.41 4.40 -3.35
C TYR A 84 3.22 4.87 -2.50
N ALA A 85 3.50 5.35 -1.29
CA ALA A 85 2.47 5.80 -0.35
C ALA A 85 1.68 7.01 -0.88
N MET A 86 2.34 7.97 -1.53
CA MET A 86 1.70 9.15 -2.13
C MET A 86 0.80 8.77 -3.31
N MET A 87 1.24 7.85 -4.18
CA MET A 87 0.46 7.42 -5.34
C MET A 87 -0.78 6.64 -4.92
N PHE A 88 -0.62 5.67 -4.00
CA PHE A 88 -1.74 4.94 -3.44
C PHE A 88 -2.76 5.89 -2.78
N LYS A 89 -2.29 6.83 -1.94
CA LYS A 89 -3.14 7.85 -1.33
C LYS A 89 -3.90 8.65 -2.39
N TYR A 90 -3.23 9.09 -3.44
CA TYR A 90 -3.85 9.92 -4.48
C TYR A 90 -4.99 9.16 -5.20
N LEU A 91 -4.79 7.88 -5.53
CA LEU A 91 -5.83 7.02 -6.11
C LEU A 91 -7.02 6.85 -5.15
N CYS A 92 -6.75 6.59 -3.88
CA CYS A 92 -7.77 6.52 -2.83
C CYS A 92 -8.58 7.81 -2.72
N ASP A 93 -7.90 8.97 -2.66
CA ASP A 93 -8.55 10.29 -2.59
C ASP A 93 -9.47 10.51 -3.81
N ARG A 94 -9.07 10.08 -5.01
CA ARG A 94 -9.87 10.17 -6.24
C ARG A 94 -11.12 9.29 -6.18
N ALA A 95 -11.10 8.20 -5.42
CA ALA A 95 -12.21 7.30 -5.19
C ALA A 95 -13.05 7.64 -3.94
N GLY A 96 -12.67 8.68 -3.17
CA GLY A 96 -13.34 9.07 -1.93
C GLY A 96 -12.97 8.20 -0.72
N ILE A 97 -11.90 7.41 -0.81
CA ILE A 97 -11.41 6.53 0.25
C ILE A 97 -10.38 7.28 1.11
N SER A 98 -10.60 7.34 2.42
CA SER A 98 -9.65 7.98 3.34
C SER A 98 -8.38 7.13 3.49
N SER A 99 -7.23 7.72 3.14
CA SER A 99 -5.93 7.02 3.14
C SER A 99 -4.76 7.94 3.52
N PRO A 100 -4.68 8.42 4.77
CA PRO A 100 -3.54 9.21 5.22
C PRO A 100 -2.24 8.41 5.14
N ILE A 101 -1.15 9.12 4.80
CA ILE A 101 0.21 8.59 4.87
C ILE A 101 0.65 8.60 6.33
N VAL A 102 1.29 7.51 6.73
CA VAL A 102 1.92 7.32 8.03
C VAL A 102 3.41 7.15 7.84
N THR A 103 4.19 7.72 8.74
CA THR A 103 5.64 7.53 8.79
C THR A 103 6.05 6.85 10.08
N GLY A 104 7.23 6.27 10.06
CA GLY A 104 7.81 5.60 11.20
C GLY A 104 9.13 4.91 10.85
N THR A 105 9.51 3.94 11.66
CA THR A 105 10.72 3.13 11.41
C THR A 105 10.35 1.65 11.32
N THR A 106 11.00 0.95 10.42
CA THR A 106 11.13 -0.51 10.43
C THR A 106 12.39 -0.89 11.20
N SER A 107 12.80 -2.17 11.21
CA SER A 107 14.02 -2.60 11.91
C SER A 107 15.25 -1.76 11.56
N ASP A 108 15.35 -1.27 10.33
CA ASP A 108 16.62 -0.74 9.80
C ASP A 108 16.50 0.64 9.13
N ALA A 109 15.29 1.17 8.88
CA ALA A 109 15.12 2.39 8.11
C ALA A 109 13.85 3.18 8.44
N ASN A 110 13.88 4.48 8.14
CA ASN A 110 12.68 5.30 8.07
C ASN A 110 11.80 4.80 6.93
N HIS A 111 10.49 4.78 7.16
CA HIS A 111 9.53 4.22 6.22
C HIS A 111 8.24 5.02 6.17
N ALA A 112 7.55 4.96 5.02
CA ALA A 112 6.24 5.55 4.81
C ALA A 112 5.28 4.53 4.22
N TRP A 113 4.05 4.50 4.72
CA TRP A 113 2.96 3.65 4.25
C TRP A 113 1.60 4.35 4.45
N ASN A 114 0.49 3.66 4.28
CA ASN A 114 -0.84 4.25 4.44
C ASN A 114 -1.63 3.57 5.55
N MET A 115 -2.43 4.36 6.28
CA MET A 115 -3.60 3.85 6.97
C MET A 115 -4.82 4.09 6.08
N VAL A 116 -5.70 3.11 5.93
CA VAL A 116 -6.85 3.19 5.03
C VAL A 116 -8.12 2.83 5.79
N TYR A 117 -9.20 3.58 5.55
CA TYR A 117 -10.50 3.28 6.12
C TYR A 117 -11.30 2.43 5.16
N LEU A 118 -11.47 1.14 5.46
CA LEU A 118 -12.18 0.17 4.64
C LEU A 118 -13.23 -0.56 5.49
N ASP A 119 -14.46 -0.63 5.00
CA ASP A 119 -15.57 -1.39 5.61
C ASP A 119 -15.81 -1.07 7.11
N GLY A 120 -15.66 0.21 7.47
CA GLY A 120 -15.91 0.67 8.84
C GLY A 120 -14.71 0.54 9.78
N ALA A 121 -13.54 0.14 9.30
CA ALA A 121 -12.33 -0.03 10.10
C ALA A 121 -11.09 0.58 9.46
N TRP A 122 -10.12 0.95 10.29
CA TRP A 122 -8.81 1.40 9.84
C TRP A 122 -7.83 0.23 9.77
N CYS A 123 -7.09 0.12 8.67
CA CYS A 123 -6.04 -0.87 8.46
C CYS A 123 -4.84 -0.25 7.77
N ALA A 124 -3.67 -0.88 7.89
CA ALA A 124 -2.48 -0.47 7.17
C ALA A 124 -2.41 -1.11 5.79
N VAL A 125 -1.94 -0.33 4.83
CA VAL A 125 -1.58 -0.78 3.47
C VAL A 125 -0.20 -0.25 3.14
N ASP A 126 0.68 -1.13 2.69
CA ASP A 126 2.06 -0.82 2.36
C ASP A 126 2.45 -1.39 0.99
N CYS A 127 2.35 -0.57 -0.04
CA CYS A 127 2.69 -0.97 -1.40
C CYS A 127 4.18 -1.32 -1.55
N THR A 128 5.07 -0.69 -0.79
CA THR A 128 6.51 -0.98 -0.86
C THR A 128 6.82 -2.41 -0.43
N TYR A 129 6.27 -2.84 0.71
CA TYR A 129 6.44 -4.22 1.19
C TYR A 129 5.54 -5.22 0.46
N GLY A 130 4.55 -4.72 -0.27
CA GLY A 130 3.73 -5.50 -1.18
C GLY A 130 4.42 -5.81 -2.49
N ASP A 131 5.37 -4.97 -2.91
CA ASP A 131 6.20 -5.18 -4.09
C ASP A 131 7.19 -6.32 -3.83
N GLY A 132 6.86 -7.50 -4.32
CA GLY A 132 7.65 -8.71 -4.19
C GLY A 132 8.63 -8.98 -5.32
N ASP A 133 8.73 -8.08 -6.28
CA ASP A 133 9.51 -8.29 -7.51
C ASP A 133 11.01 -8.46 -7.24
N TYR A 134 11.55 -7.79 -6.22
CA TYR A 134 12.93 -8.01 -5.78
C TYR A 134 13.20 -9.46 -5.32
N LEU A 135 12.16 -10.24 -5.00
CA LEU A 135 12.23 -11.67 -4.72
C LEU A 135 11.79 -12.54 -5.91
N GLY A 136 11.39 -11.93 -7.04
CA GLY A 136 10.79 -12.63 -8.17
C GLY A 136 9.44 -13.29 -7.84
N LYS A 137 8.68 -12.74 -6.89
CA LYS A 137 7.47 -13.36 -6.33
C LYS A 137 6.17 -12.62 -6.65
N GLY A 138 6.22 -11.53 -7.40
CA GLY A 138 5.04 -10.72 -7.68
C GLY A 138 4.46 -10.05 -6.43
N ILE A 139 3.15 -9.74 -6.44
CA ILE A 139 2.49 -8.98 -5.38
C ILE A 139 2.33 -9.82 -4.10
N SER A 140 2.74 -9.26 -2.96
CA SER A 140 2.50 -9.81 -1.63
C SER A 140 1.36 -9.05 -0.94
N TYR A 141 0.33 -9.77 -0.52
CA TYR A 141 -0.79 -9.18 0.22
C TYR A 141 -0.61 -9.21 1.74
N SER A 142 0.57 -9.61 2.22
CA SER A 142 0.87 -9.65 3.66
C SER A 142 0.85 -8.26 4.32
N TRP A 143 0.89 -7.20 3.51
CA TRP A 143 0.85 -5.81 3.95
C TRP A 143 -0.36 -5.03 3.40
N PHE A 144 -1.41 -5.75 3.02
CA PHE A 144 -2.71 -5.17 2.66
C PHE A 144 -3.76 -5.50 3.71
N GLY A 145 -4.38 -4.48 4.28
CA GLY A 145 -5.43 -4.64 5.29
C GLY A 145 -4.91 -5.05 6.67
N VAL A 146 -3.67 -4.69 7.02
CA VAL A 146 -3.02 -5.13 8.25
C VAL A 146 -3.53 -4.35 9.46
N PRO A 147 -3.95 -5.03 10.55
CA PRO A 147 -4.33 -4.37 11.80
C PRO A 147 -3.18 -3.56 12.41
N LEU A 148 -3.51 -2.42 13.06
CA LEU A 148 -2.51 -1.52 13.63
C LEU A 148 -1.67 -2.19 14.74
N ASP A 149 -2.26 -3.05 15.55
CA ASP A 149 -1.56 -3.81 16.59
C ASP A 149 -0.54 -4.79 15.99
N VAL A 150 -0.84 -5.37 14.83
CA VAL A 150 0.10 -6.22 14.08
C VAL A 150 1.23 -5.39 13.48
N VAL A 151 0.93 -4.22 12.92
CA VAL A 151 1.94 -3.28 12.42
C VAL A 151 2.96 -2.93 13.51
N LYS A 152 2.49 -2.65 14.72
CA LYS A 152 3.31 -2.29 15.89
C LYS A 152 4.27 -3.41 16.36
N LEU A 153 4.07 -4.65 15.95
CA LEU A 153 5.01 -5.74 16.26
C LEU A 153 6.36 -5.60 15.54
N THR A 154 6.37 -4.88 14.42
CA THR A 154 7.55 -4.78 13.55
C THR A 154 7.92 -3.35 13.18
N ARG A 155 7.11 -2.37 13.55
CA ARG A 155 7.28 -0.95 13.19
C ARG A 155 7.03 -0.03 14.37
N THR A 156 7.79 1.05 14.43
CA THR A 156 7.52 2.19 15.31
C THR A 156 6.82 3.26 14.49
N LEU A 157 5.78 3.88 15.01
CA LEU A 157 5.02 4.90 14.32
C LEU A 157 5.39 6.29 14.83
N ASP A 158 5.56 7.23 13.91
CA ASP A 158 5.65 8.65 14.25
C ASP A 158 4.24 9.18 14.54
N ASN A 159 4.10 10.03 15.55
CA ASN A 159 2.83 10.71 15.87
C ASN A 159 1.65 9.74 16.03
N GLU A 160 1.85 8.64 16.73
CA GLU A 160 0.84 7.59 16.96
C GLU A 160 -0.47 8.13 17.55
N ASP A 161 -0.38 9.19 18.40
CA ASP A 161 -1.51 9.87 19.00
C ASP A 161 -2.42 10.59 17.98
N MET A 162 -1.91 10.85 16.78
CA MET A 162 -2.67 11.44 15.67
C MET A 162 -3.34 10.40 14.77
N LEU A 163 -3.06 9.11 14.97
CA LEU A 163 -3.63 8.05 14.15
C LEU A 163 -5.05 7.71 14.61
N PRO A 164 -5.90 7.25 13.68
CA PRO A 164 -7.21 6.75 14.02
C PRO A 164 -7.12 5.60 15.02
N GLN A 165 -7.79 5.74 16.16
CA GLN A 165 -7.71 4.75 17.26
C GLN A 165 -8.59 3.52 17.04
N GLU A 166 -9.52 3.56 16.09
CA GLU A 166 -10.44 2.45 15.79
C GLU A 166 -9.86 1.57 14.68
N ALA A 167 -8.86 0.78 15.02
CA ALA A 167 -8.32 -0.24 14.12
C ALA A 167 -8.81 -1.61 14.59
N ASN A 168 -9.96 -2.02 14.13
CA ASN A 168 -10.44 -3.40 14.28
C ASN A 168 -10.63 -4.01 12.92
N VAL A 169 -9.68 -4.78 12.49
CA VAL A 169 -9.78 -5.52 11.24
C VAL A 169 -10.00 -6.99 11.56
N GLY A 170 -11.23 -7.44 11.36
CA GLY A 170 -11.53 -8.86 11.42
C GLY A 170 -11.04 -9.64 10.20
N ASP A 171 -10.94 -8.96 9.05
CA ASP A 171 -10.86 -9.64 7.75
C ASP A 171 -9.73 -9.08 6.91
N ASP A 172 -8.52 -9.60 7.06
CA ASP A 172 -7.42 -9.28 6.15
C ASP A 172 -7.65 -9.91 4.75
N TYR A 173 -6.80 -9.57 3.79
CA TYR A 173 -6.87 -10.06 2.42
C TYR A 173 -7.00 -11.59 2.33
N TYR A 174 -6.24 -12.32 3.12
CA TYR A 174 -6.21 -13.78 3.08
C TYR A 174 -7.52 -14.39 3.54
N TYR A 175 -8.12 -13.84 4.60
CA TYR A 175 -9.41 -14.29 5.10
C TYR A 175 -10.51 -14.07 4.06
N ARG A 176 -10.61 -12.86 3.49
CA ARG A 176 -11.61 -12.51 2.49
C ARG A 176 -11.53 -13.33 1.22
N ASN A 177 -10.33 -13.73 0.82
CA ASN A 177 -10.10 -14.51 -0.40
C ASN A 177 -10.03 -16.01 -0.17
N GLY A 178 -10.37 -16.50 1.04
CA GLY A 178 -10.35 -17.92 1.36
C GLY A 178 -8.94 -18.52 1.39
N LEU A 179 -7.93 -17.70 1.64
CA LEU A 179 -6.50 -18.06 1.70
C LEU A 179 -5.98 -18.14 3.14
N TYR A 180 -6.87 -18.05 4.13
CA TYR A 180 -6.59 -18.18 5.55
C TYR A 180 -7.02 -19.56 6.06
N PHE A 181 -6.10 -20.32 6.61
CA PHE A 181 -6.31 -21.70 7.03
C PHE A 181 -6.10 -21.88 8.53
N THR A 182 -7.06 -22.53 9.17
CA THR A 182 -6.99 -22.97 10.59
C THR A 182 -6.52 -24.40 10.75
N SER A 183 -6.33 -25.12 9.65
CA SER A 183 -5.79 -26.47 9.60
C SER A 183 -5.10 -26.71 8.26
N TYR A 184 -4.13 -27.61 8.24
CA TYR A 184 -3.44 -27.98 7.01
C TYR A 184 -4.22 -29.06 6.25
N ASP A 185 -4.54 -28.79 4.98
CA ASP A 185 -5.09 -29.75 4.02
C ASP A 185 -4.37 -29.61 2.66
N LEU A 186 -3.42 -30.53 2.43
CA LEU A 186 -2.62 -30.57 1.21
C LEU A 186 -3.48 -30.62 -0.06
N LYS A 187 -4.59 -31.35 -0.04
CA LYS A 187 -5.43 -31.53 -1.22
C LYS A 187 -6.14 -30.22 -1.62
N THR A 188 -6.61 -29.48 -0.63
CA THR A 188 -7.19 -28.16 -0.85
C THR A 188 -6.14 -27.20 -1.40
N LEU A 189 -4.94 -27.14 -0.80
CA LEU A 189 -3.87 -26.25 -1.25
C LEU A 189 -3.39 -26.61 -2.66
N GLN A 190 -3.22 -27.89 -2.99
CA GLN A 190 -2.86 -28.33 -4.33
C GLN A 190 -3.93 -27.96 -5.38
N GLY A 191 -5.21 -28.03 -5.01
CA GLY A 191 -6.29 -27.59 -5.89
C GLY A 191 -6.24 -26.10 -6.25
N MET A 192 -5.78 -25.25 -5.32
CA MET A 192 -5.64 -23.80 -5.52
C MET A 192 -4.41 -23.44 -6.37
N THR A 193 -3.33 -24.19 -6.25
CA THR A 193 -2.06 -23.89 -6.96
C THR A 193 -2.05 -24.27 -8.43
N THR A 194 -3.04 -25.01 -8.91
CA THR A 194 -3.11 -25.41 -10.34
C THR A 194 -3.38 -24.26 -11.30
N SER A 195 -3.89 -23.13 -10.80
CA SER A 195 -4.27 -21.98 -11.61
C SER A 195 -3.28 -20.79 -11.54
N TYR A 196 -2.31 -20.83 -10.64
CA TYR A 196 -1.39 -19.73 -10.36
C TYR A 196 0.06 -20.23 -10.31
N ASN A 197 0.98 -19.46 -10.88
CA ASN A 197 2.42 -19.74 -10.78
C ASN A 197 2.95 -19.51 -9.35
N TYR A 198 2.27 -18.67 -8.59
CA TYR A 198 2.60 -18.30 -7.21
C TYR A 198 1.33 -17.94 -6.46
N ILE A 199 1.16 -18.46 -5.25
CA ILE A 199 0.05 -18.12 -4.34
C ILE A 199 0.57 -18.12 -2.91
N THR A 200 0.18 -17.14 -2.11
CA THR A 200 0.48 -17.05 -0.68
C THR A 200 -0.73 -17.44 0.14
N PHE A 201 -0.46 -18.12 1.24
CA PHE A 201 -1.47 -18.52 2.23
C PHE A 201 -1.08 -17.98 3.60
N LYS A 202 -2.08 -17.78 4.46
CA LYS A 202 -1.88 -17.45 5.85
C LYS A 202 -2.46 -18.57 6.72
N PHE A 203 -1.73 -18.97 7.74
CA PHE A 203 -2.18 -19.95 8.72
C PHE A 203 -2.50 -19.27 10.05
N SER A 204 -3.47 -19.82 10.78
CA SER A 204 -3.92 -19.28 12.08
C SER A 204 -2.84 -19.29 13.15
N ASP A 205 -1.92 -20.24 13.05
CA ASP A 205 -0.91 -20.48 14.06
C ASP A 205 0.35 -21.15 13.51
N ARG A 206 1.41 -21.12 14.30
CA ARG A 206 2.72 -21.66 13.95
C ARG A 206 2.71 -23.18 13.75
N GLU A 207 1.93 -23.92 14.52
CA GLU A 207 1.85 -25.40 14.45
C GLU A 207 1.27 -25.84 13.11
N THR A 208 0.19 -25.17 12.66
CA THR A 208 -0.43 -25.39 11.35
C THR A 208 0.55 -25.09 10.21
N TYR A 209 1.29 -23.97 10.30
CA TYR A 209 2.31 -23.60 9.34
C TYR A 209 3.45 -24.63 9.27
N ASP A 210 4.00 -25.05 10.43
CA ASP A 210 5.10 -26.02 10.50
C ASP A 210 4.67 -27.38 9.94
N THR A 211 3.42 -27.80 10.17
CA THR A 211 2.84 -29.01 9.58
C THR A 211 2.81 -28.92 8.05
N ALA A 212 2.42 -27.77 7.50
CA ALA A 212 2.39 -27.54 6.06
C ALA A 212 3.80 -27.56 5.43
N CYS A 213 4.82 -27.07 6.14
CA CYS A 213 6.20 -27.03 5.64
C CYS A 213 6.91 -28.39 5.65
N HIS A 214 6.45 -29.36 6.44
CA HIS A 214 7.12 -30.68 6.63
C HIS A 214 6.37 -31.84 5.98
N SER A 215 5.30 -31.58 5.26
CA SER A 215 4.47 -32.57 4.54
C SER A 215 4.72 -32.52 3.02
#